data_55269426443ea249b1aff1de1ca48a4b
#
_entry.id   55269426443ea249b1aff1de1ca48a4b
#
_cell.length_a   1.000
_cell.length_b   1.000
_cell.length_c   1.000
_cell.angle_alpha   90.00
_cell.angle_beta   90.00
_cell.angle_gamma   90.00
#
_symmetry.space_group_name_H-M   'P 1'
#
loop_
_entity.id
_entity.type
_entity.pdbx_description
1 polymer ?
#
loop_
_entity_poly.entity_id
_entity_poly.type
_entity_poly.pdbx_seq_one_letter_code
_entity_poly.pdbx_strand_id
1 'polypeptide(L)'
;MNTKYIMFPALIALPWLLTACSGSNNDSPVQKVMATYEIKITNATHGQPLSPPAAILHDGQYMAWSIGSAASAGLETLAESGSPADLVAEAASTVAQTTGSGVVVPGAMMSLMLSGEWSSDLELTVATMLVNTNDAFTGTTGWHVGDLAVGEHKQMLMPIYDAGTETNDELAATIPGPAAGGEGYNPARESHDQVRRHPGVVTQADGYADSALTEAHRFDQGAMLVSVVRTQ
;
A
#
# COMPACT_ATOMS: atom_id res chain seq x y z
N MET A 1 -110.02 14.89 4.22
CA MET A 1 -108.86 14.44 4.96
C MET A 1 -107.79 14.21 3.95
N ASN A 2 -106.93 15.18 3.76
CA ASN A 2 -105.83 15.14 2.76
C ASN A 2 -104.49 14.93 3.45
N THR A 3 -103.87 13.75 3.27
CA THR A 3 -102.58 13.45 3.79
C THR A 3 -101.58 13.77 2.69
N LYS A 4 -100.69 14.76 2.93
CA LYS A 4 -99.60 15.13 2.03
C LYS A 4 -98.37 14.30 2.37
N TYR A 5 -97.85 13.57 1.42
CA TYR A 5 -96.53 12.87 1.51
C TYR A 5 -95.44 13.89 1.13
N ILE A 6 -94.49 14.08 2.00
CA ILE A 6 -93.26 14.87 1.76
C ILE A 6 -92.18 13.88 1.31
N MET A 7 -91.70 14.01 0.08
CA MET A 7 -90.56 13.27 -0.49
C MET A 7 -89.27 14.00 -0.10
N PHE A 8 -88.34 13.34 0.63
CA PHE A 8 -86.95 13.78 0.81
C PHE A 8 -86.09 13.21 -0.29
N PRO A 9 -85.17 13.97 -0.93
CA PRO A 9 -84.21 13.46 -1.86
C PRO A 9 -83.06 12.83 -1.10
N ALA A 10 -82.69 11.58 -1.44
CA ALA A 10 -81.51 10.86 -0.94
C ALA A 10 -80.24 11.45 -1.57
N LEU A 11 -79.37 11.98 -0.69
CA LEU A 11 -78.00 12.41 -1.10
C LEU A 11 -77.13 11.15 -1.26
N ILE A 12 -76.69 10.86 -2.48
CA ILE A 12 -75.75 9.82 -2.78
C ILE A 12 -74.36 10.41 -2.56
N ALA A 13 -73.69 10.02 -1.46
CA ALA A 13 -72.29 10.32 -1.21
C ALA A 13 -71.36 9.38 -2.02
N LEU A 14 -70.67 9.92 -2.98
CA LEU A 14 -69.64 9.23 -3.75
C LEU A 14 -68.37 9.14 -2.91
N PRO A 15 -67.77 7.95 -2.62
CA PRO A 15 -66.48 7.87 -1.94
C PRO A 15 -65.37 8.22 -2.92
N TRP A 16 -64.59 9.26 -2.56
CA TRP A 16 -63.34 9.55 -3.24
C TRP A 16 -62.32 8.50 -2.86
N LEU A 17 -61.97 7.64 -3.82
CA LEU A 17 -60.83 6.73 -3.72
C LEU A 17 -59.56 7.54 -3.88
N LEU A 18 -58.92 7.86 -2.77
CA LEU A 18 -57.53 8.33 -2.74
C LEU A 18 -56.60 7.15 -3.13
N THR A 19 -56.20 7.10 -4.38
CA THR A 19 -55.14 6.26 -4.84
C THR A 19 -53.83 6.81 -4.29
N ALA A 20 -53.37 6.31 -3.16
CA ALA A 20 -52.03 6.53 -2.69
C ALA A 20 -51.06 5.82 -3.65
N CYS A 21 -50.40 6.55 -4.53
CA CYS A 21 -49.20 6.09 -5.21
C CYS A 21 -48.12 5.81 -4.14
N SER A 22 -48.04 4.58 -3.67
CA SER A 22 -46.88 4.09 -2.95
C SER A 22 -45.73 4.01 -3.96
N GLY A 23 -44.91 5.00 -4.04
CA GLY A 23 -43.63 4.97 -4.71
C GLY A 23 -42.75 3.95 -3.96
N SER A 24 -42.72 2.71 -4.42
CA SER A 24 -41.69 1.76 -4.02
C SER A 24 -40.38 2.25 -4.60
N ASN A 25 -39.58 2.95 -3.77
CA ASN A 25 -38.16 3.09 -4.03
C ASN A 25 -37.55 1.69 -3.93
N ASN A 26 -37.50 0.99 -5.05
CA ASN A 26 -36.70 -0.21 -5.22
C ASN A 26 -35.23 0.24 -5.35
N ASP A 27 -34.67 0.83 -4.30
CA ASP A 27 -33.24 0.91 -4.13
C ASP A 27 -32.75 -0.51 -3.78
N SER A 28 -32.65 -1.35 -4.81
CA SER A 28 -31.87 -2.59 -4.67
C SER A 28 -30.46 -2.14 -4.31
N PRO A 29 -29.86 -2.65 -3.22
CA PRO A 29 -28.49 -2.29 -2.87
C PRO A 29 -27.58 -2.56 -4.07
N VAL A 30 -26.84 -1.55 -4.50
CA VAL A 30 -25.83 -1.71 -5.55
C VAL A 30 -24.87 -2.78 -5.04
N GLN A 31 -24.84 -3.93 -5.72
CA GLN A 31 -23.96 -5.02 -5.34
C GLN A 31 -22.53 -4.59 -5.65
N LYS A 32 -21.72 -4.39 -4.59
CA LYS A 32 -20.30 -4.05 -4.72
C LYS A 32 -19.56 -5.21 -5.35
N VAL A 33 -18.84 -4.94 -6.42
CA VAL A 33 -17.94 -5.91 -7.05
C VAL A 33 -16.66 -5.93 -6.23
N MET A 34 -16.24 -7.12 -5.81
CA MET A 34 -14.99 -7.29 -5.07
C MET A 34 -13.87 -7.71 -6.02
N ALA A 35 -12.67 -7.24 -5.78
CA ALA A 35 -11.46 -7.72 -6.43
C ALA A 35 -10.49 -8.28 -5.40
N THR A 36 -9.77 -9.33 -5.78
CA THR A 36 -8.70 -9.93 -4.97
C THR A 36 -7.44 -9.98 -5.80
N TYR A 37 -6.34 -9.52 -5.20
CA TYR A 37 -5.01 -9.51 -5.83
C TYR A 37 -4.05 -10.36 -5.02
N GLU A 38 -3.34 -11.27 -5.70
CA GLU A 38 -2.15 -11.93 -5.17
C GLU A 38 -0.92 -11.11 -5.57
N ILE A 39 -0.10 -10.73 -4.58
CA ILE A 39 1.10 -9.94 -4.75
C ILE A 39 2.28 -10.82 -4.37
N LYS A 40 3.08 -11.22 -5.36
CA LYS A 40 4.32 -12.00 -5.15
C LYS A 40 5.51 -11.07 -5.13
N ILE A 41 6.25 -11.11 -4.05
CA ILE A 41 7.44 -10.31 -3.79
C ILE A 41 8.63 -11.26 -3.80
N THR A 42 9.56 -11.05 -4.74
CA THR A 42 10.81 -11.80 -4.82
C THR A 42 11.97 -10.89 -4.50
N ASN A 43 12.81 -11.26 -3.54
CA ASN A 43 14.05 -10.55 -3.27
C ASN A 43 15.07 -10.88 -4.37
N ALA A 44 15.38 -9.91 -5.21
CA ALA A 44 16.28 -10.04 -6.34
C ALA A 44 17.75 -9.67 -6.02
N THR A 45 18.05 -9.36 -4.76
CA THR A 45 19.41 -8.97 -4.32
C THR A 45 20.30 -10.18 -4.08
N HIS A 46 21.61 -9.94 -3.98
CA HIS A 46 22.59 -10.96 -3.62
C HIS A 46 22.76 -11.09 -2.10
N GLY A 47 22.85 -9.98 -1.36
CA GLY A 47 23.15 -9.99 0.08
C GLY A 47 22.33 -9.01 0.92
N GLN A 48 21.27 -8.42 0.36
CA GLN A 48 20.36 -7.52 1.08
C GLN A 48 19.06 -8.24 1.45
N PRO A 49 18.82 -8.63 2.72
CA PRO A 49 17.50 -9.07 3.13
C PRO A 49 16.52 -7.91 2.98
N LEU A 50 15.28 -8.22 2.63
CA LEU A 50 14.17 -7.25 2.65
C LEU A 50 13.38 -7.44 3.95
N SER A 51 13.04 -6.34 4.62
CA SER A 51 12.17 -6.35 5.81
C SER A 51 10.77 -6.89 5.47
N PRO A 52 9.89 -7.13 6.47
CA PRO A 52 8.50 -7.44 6.17
C PRO A 52 7.87 -6.35 5.29
N PRO A 53 7.40 -6.67 4.07
CA PRO A 53 6.87 -5.65 3.17
C PRO A 53 5.50 -5.14 3.62
N ALA A 54 5.24 -3.85 3.38
CA ALA A 54 3.91 -3.27 3.37
C ALA A 54 3.30 -3.40 1.96
N ALA A 55 2.01 -3.72 1.87
CA ALA A 55 1.23 -3.67 0.63
C ALA A 55 -0.12 -2.98 0.90
N ILE A 56 -0.45 -1.98 0.08
CA ILE A 56 -1.59 -1.09 0.26
C ILE A 56 -2.32 -0.97 -1.08
N LEU A 57 -3.62 -1.28 -1.08
CA LEU A 57 -4.53 -1.10 -2.21
C LEU A 57 -5.35 0.17 -1.99
N HIS A 58 -5.35 1.10 -2.95
CA HIS A 58 -6.00 2.40 -2.83
C HIS A 58 -6.61 2.86 -4.17
N ASP A 59 -7.37 3.93 -4.13
CA ASP A 59 -8.12 4.49 -5.26
C ASP A 59 -7.39 5.67 -5.96
N GLY A 60 -6.06 5.72 -5.85
CA GLY A 60 -5.26 6.79 -6.42
C GLY A 60 -5.15 8.06 -5.57
N GLN A 61 -5.83 8.12 -4.42
CA GLN A 61 -5.75 9.28 -3.51
C GLN A 61 -4.63 9.17 -2.46
N TYR A 62 -3.94 8.04 -2.41
CA TYR A 62 -2.84 7.78 -1.48
C TYR A 62 -1.50 7.76 -2.21
N MET A 63 -0.50 8.41 -1.62
CA MET A 63 0.87 8.40 -2.08
C MET A 63 1.81 8.25 -0.88
N ALA A 64 2.51 7.12 -0.79
CA ALA A 64 3.37 6.83 0.34
C ALA A 64 4.64 7.70 0.35
N TRP A 65 5.15 8.12 -0.82
CA TRP A 65 6.28 9.05 -0.95
C TRP A 65 6.28 9.79 -2.28
N SER A 66 7.00 10.89 -2.32
CA SER A 66 7.34 11.63 -3.53
C SER A 66 8.83 11.97 -3.53
N ILE A 67 9.51 11.80 -4.67
CA ILE A 67 10.90 12.20 -4.82
C ILE A 67 11.04 13.70 -4.58
N GLY A 68 11.99 14.09 -3.73
CA GLY A 68 12.24 15.48 -3.35
C GLY A 68 11.39 15.98 -2.18
N SER A 69 10.52 15.15 -1.60
CA SER A 69 9.76 15.46 -0.40
C SER A 69 10.29 14.68 0.81
N ALA A 70 10.07 15.20 2.02
CA ALA A 70 10.40 14.50 3.25
C ALA A 70 9.62 13.17 3.34
N ALA A 71 10.26 12.15 3.93
CA ALA A 71 9.57 10.92 4.29
C ALA A 71 8.50 11.19 5.36
N SER A 72 7.36 10.46 5.29
CA SER A 72 6.42 10.43 6.41
C SER A 72 7.05 9.68 7.60
N ALA A 73 6.48 9.82 8.80
CA ALA A 73 6.96 9.08 9.96
C ALA A 73 6.86 7.56 9.77
N GLY A 74 5.82 7.09 9.09
CA GLY A 74 5.66 5.68 8.78
C GLY A 74 6.66 5.16 7.75
N LEU A 75 7.01 5.97 6.75
CA LEU A 75 8.05 5.61 5.78
C LEU A 75 9.44 5.62 6.43
N GLU A 76 9.75 6.61 7.27
CA GLU A 76 10.97 6.69 8.07
C GLU A 76 11.14 5.43 8.95
N THR A 77 10.12 5.08 9.75
CA THR A 77 10.15 3.86 10.57
C THR A 77 10.37 2.60 9.74
N LEU A 78 9.74 2.51 8.56
CA LEU A 78 9.96 1.37 7.65
C LEU A 78 11.38 1.35 7.10
N ALA A 79 11.91 2.50 6.69
CA ALA A 79 13.21 2.59 6.02
C ALA A 79 14.40 2.37 6.96
N GLU A 80 14.26 2.73 8.25
CA GLU A 80 15.33 2.61 9.24
C GLU A 80 15.25 1.33 10.09
N SER A 81 14.04 0.89 10.48
CA SER A 81 13.86 -0.29 11.33
C SER A 81 13.29 -1.51 10.62
N GLY A 82 12.81 -1.34 9.39
CA GLY A 82 12.11 -2.38 8.65
C GLY A 82 10.70 -2.68 9.17
N SER A 83 10.12 -1.86 10.06
CA SER A 83 8.75 -2.03 10.56
C SER A 83 7.74 -1.43 9.58
N PRO A 84 6.83 -2.20 8.97
CA PRO A 84 5.82 -1.69 8.07
C PRO A 84 4.59 -1.11 8.79
N ALA A 85 4.49 -1.25 10.12
CA ALA A 85 3.26 -1.02 10.88
C ALA A 85 2.76 0.42 10.78
N ASP A 86 3.67 1.40 10.95
CA ASP A 86 3.31 2.82 10.96
C ASP A 86 2.92 3.30 9.55
N LEU A 87 3.62 2.85 8.50
CA LEU A 87 3.26 3.15 7.11
C LEU A 87 1.86 2.61 6.76
N VAL A 88 1.53 1.40 7.20
CA VAL A 88 0.20 0.81 7.03
C VAL A 88 -0.85 1.55 7.84
N ALA A 89 -0.51 2.03 9.05
CA ALA A 89 -1.42 2.84 9.87
C ALA A 89 -1.73 4.21 9.23
N GLU A 90 -0.76 4.85 8.58
CA GLU A 90 -0.97 6.08 7.80
C GLU A 90 -1.94 5.86 6.62
N ALA A 91 -1.98 4.64 6.08
CA ALA A 91 -2.87 4.23 5.00
C ALA A 91 -4.23 3.67 5.46
N ALA A 92 -4.63 3.85 6.72
CA ALA A 92 -5.83 3.22 7.31
C ALA A 92 -7.15 3.57 6.60
N SER A 93 -7.23 4.69 5.87
CA SER A 93 -8.41 5.11 5.11
C SER A 93 -8.44 4.57 3.67
N THR A 94 -7.47 3.77 3.26
CA THR A 94 -7.40 3.17 1.91
C THR A 94 -8.28 1.92 1.79
N VAL A 95 -8.33 1.34 0.58
CA VAL A 95 -9.24 0.22 0.26
C VAL A 95 -8.88 -1.05 1.05
N ALA A 96 -7.61 -1.42 1.08
CA ALA A 96 -7.10 -2.55 1.86
C ALA A 96 -5.59 -2.42 2.09
N GLN A 97 -5.10 -2.98 3.19
CA GLN A 97 -3.68 -3.06 3.49
C GLN A 97 -3.31 -4.37 4.17
N THR A 98 -2.05 -4.78 4.00
CA THR A 98 -1.48 -5.96 4.65
C THR A 98 0.03 -5.82 4.79
N THR A 99 0.63 -6.63 5.65
CA THR A 99 2.07 -6.69 5.85
C THR A 99 2.59 -8.11 5.67
N GLY A 100 3.85 -8.23 5.27
CA GLY A 100 4.55 -9.50 5.23
C GLY A 100 4.73 -10.11 6.62
N SER A 101 4.78 -11.43 6.69
CA SER A 101 4.94 -12.18 7.94
C SER A 101 6.38 -12.24 8.47
N GLY A 102 7.35 -11.73 7.72
CA GLY A 102 8.76 -11.77 8.10
C GLY A 102 9.69 -11.26 6.99
N VAL A 103 10.97 -11.39 7.23
CA VAL A 103 12.04 -11.00 6.32
C VAL A 103 12.04 -11.89 5.07
N VAL A 104 12.26 -11.26 3.90
CA VAL A 104 12.43 -11.97 2.63
C VAL A 104 13.93 -12.01 2.33
N VAL A 105 14.58 -13.16 2.60
CA VAL A 105 16.01 -13.32 2.36
C VAL A 105 16.33 -13.31 0.86
N PRO A 106 17.59 -13.01 0.45
CA PRO A 106 17.99 -13.01 -0.96
C PRO A 106 17.56 -14.28 -1.72
N GLY A 107 16.95 -14.11 -2.89
CA GLY A 107 16.42 -15.18 -3.72
C GLY A 107 15.09 -15.80 -3.25
N ALA A 108 14.61 -15.47 -2.05
CA ALA A 108 13.32 -15.96 -1.56
C ALA A 108 12.14 -15.16 -2.11
N MET A 109 10.93 -15.74 -1.94
CA MET A 109 9.66 -15.16 -2.35
C MET A 109 8.65 -15.18 -1.20
N MET A 110 7.80 -14.16 -1.16
CA MET A 110 6.64 -14.05 -0.27
C MET A 110 5.41 -13.69 -1.08
N SER A 111 4.24 -14.27 -0.75
CA SER A 111 2.95 -13.88 -1.32
C SER A 111 2.10 -13.17 -0.28
N LEU A 112 1.46 -12.08 -0.69
CA LEU A 112 0.48 -11.32 0.06
C LEU A 112 -0.85 -11.32 -0.69
N MET A 113 -1.96 -11.19 0.04
CA MET A 113 -3.30 -11.09 -0.54
C MET A 113 -3.94 -9.78 -0.09
N LEU A 114 -4.53 -9.05 -1.04
CA LEU A 114 -5.37 -7.89 -0.78
C LEU A 114 -6.72 -8.07 -1.45
N SER A 115 -7.80 -7.76 -0.73
CA SER A 115 -9.15 -7.81 -1.27
C SER A 115 -9.89 -6.54 -0.88
N GLY A 116 -10.64 -5.97 -1.83
CA GLY A 116 -11.42 -4.78 -1.60
C GLY A 116 -12.48 -4.55 -2.67
N GLU A 117 -13.26 -3.51 -2.52
CA GLU A 117 -14.20 -3.07 -3.54
C GLU A 117 -13.46 -2.70 -4.82
N TRP A 118 -13.87 -3.30 -5.95
CA TRP A 118 -13.23 -3.05 -7.22
C TRP A 118 -13.59 -1.67 -7.79
N SER A 119 -12.59 -1.00 -8.31
CA SER A 119 -12.71 0.19 -9.15
C SER A 119 -11.66 0.12 -10.26
N SER A 120 -11.95 0.75 -11.40
CA SER A 120 -10.95 0.92 -12.46
C SER A 120 -9.72 1.71 -12.03
N ASP A 121 -9.84 2.51 -10.97
CA ASP A 121 -8.80 3.43 -10.49
C ASP A 121 -7.93 2.81 -9.38
N LEU A 122 -8.10 1.50 -9.11
CA LEU A 122 -7.29 0.84 -8.08
C LEU A 122 -5.80 0.85 -8.42
N GLU A 123 -5.03 1.27 -7.45
CA GLU A 123 -3.57 1.33 -7.46
C GLU A 123 -2.98 0.55 -6.30
N LEU A 124 -1.77 0.05 -6.50
CA LEU A 124 -1.00 -0.71 -5.52
C LEU A 124 0.25 0.06 -5.10
N THR A 125 0.43 0.21 -3.81
CA THR A 125 1.68 0.64 -3.18
C THR A 125 2.31 -0.55 -2.47
N VAL A 126 3.60 -0.78 -2.69
CA VAL A 126 4.41 -1.79 -1.98
C VAL A 126 5.72 -1.16 -1.55
N ALA A 127 6.13 -1.38 -0.30
CA ALA A 127 7.39 -0.87 0.22
C ALA A 127 8.02 -1.86 1.21
N THR A 128 9.35 -1.91 1.23
CA THR A 128 10.16 -2.69 2.19
C THR A 128 11.57 -2.11 2.29
N MET A 129 12.19 -2.21 3.46
CA MET A 129 13.57 -1.79 3.70
C MET A 129 14.58 -2.79 3.11
N LEU A 130 15.73 -2.29 2.64
CA LEU A 130 16.94 -3.08 2.45
C LEU A 130 17.71 -3.11 3.78
N VAL A 131 17.63 -4.22 4.52
CA VAL A 131 17.97 -4.25 5.96
C VAL A 131 19.44 -3.99 6.29
N ASN A 132 20.37 -4.24 5.34
CA ASN A 132 21.78 -3.91 5.48
C ASN A 132 22.10 -2.51 4.89
N THR A 133 21.29 -1.51 5.21
CA THR A 133 21.51 -0.09 4.87
C THR A 133 21.04 0.79 6.02
N ASN A 134 21.35 2.07 6.00
CA ASN A 134 20.85 3.02 6.97
C ASN A 134 19.35 3.23 6.81
N ASP A 135 18.90 3.79 5.66
CA ASP A 135 17.50 4.11 5.38
C ASP A 135 17.05 3.78 3.94
N ALA A 136 17.70 2.80 3.28
CA ALA A 136 17.28 2.42 1.94
C ALA A 136 16.02 1.55 1.94
N PHE A 137 15.08 1.90 1.07
CA PHE A 137 13.90 1.11 0.82
C PHE A 137 13.67 0.87 -0.67
N THR A 138 12.90 -0.17 -1.00
CA THR A 138 12.49 -0.49 -2.37
C THR A 138 10.98 -0.60 -2.47
N GLY A 139 10.42 -0.20 -3.61
CA GLY A 139 8.98 -0.27 -3.79
C GLY A 139 8.44 0.57 -4.92
N THR A 140 7.13 0.68 -4.94
CA THR A 140 6.36 1.57 -5.81
C THR A 140 5.20 2.17 -5.04
N THR A 141 4.81 3.39 -5.39
CA THR A 141 3.58 4.02 -4.94
C THR A 141 2.73 4.36 -6.16
N GLY A 142 1.44 4.02 -6.10
CA GLY A 142 0.49 4.32 -7.17
C GLY A 142 0.65 3.45 -8.43
N TRP A 143 0.98 2.16 -8.31
CA TRP A 143 1.01 1.26 -9.46
C TRP A 143 -0.39 0.82 -9.84
N HIS A 144 -0.87 1.27 -10.99
CA HIS A 144 -2.22 1.01 -11.47
C HIS A 144 -2.47 -0.50 -11.71
N VAL A 145 -3.49 -1.06 -11.05
CA VAL A 145 -3.88 -2.48 -11.10
C VAL A 145 -5.37 -2.69 -11.35
N GLY A 146 -6.17 -1.64 -11.33
CA GLY A 146 -7.62 -1.69 -11.52
C GLY A 146 -8.06 -2.16 -12.90
N ASP A 147 -7.19 -2.07 -13.91
CA ASP A 147 -7.41 -2.52 -15.28
C ASP A 147 -7.13 -4.01 -15.53
N LEU A 148 -6.56 -4.73 -14.54
CA LEU A 148 -6.30 -6.16 -14.67
C LEU A 148 -7.62 -6.96 -14.75
N ALA A 149 -7.76 -7.79 -15.80
CA ALA A 149 -8.79 -8.81 -15.83
C ALA A 149 -8.46 -9.96 -14.86
N VAL A 150 -9.47 -10.74 -14.46
CA VAL A 150 -9.26 -11.92 -13.61
C VAL A 150 -8.34 -12.92 -14.32
N GLY A 151 -7.25 -13.29 -13.65
CA GLY A 151 -6.17 -14.14 -14.16
C GLY A 151 -5.06 -13.38 -14.88
N GLU A 152 -5.24 -12.09 -15.15
CA GLU A 152 -4.20 -11.25 -15.74
C GLU A 152 -3.18 -10.79 -14.70
N HIS A 153 -1.95 -10.57 -15.14
CA HIS A 153 -0.85 -10.18 -14.25
C HIS A 153 0.02 -9.08 -14.84
N LYS A 154 0.64 -8.31 -13.95
CA LYS A 154 1.71 -7.36 -14.23
C LYS A 154 2.92 -7.70 -13.35
N GLN A 155 4.13 -7.33 -13.80
CA GLN A 155 5.32 -7.43 -12.97
C GLN A 155 6.26 -6.24 -13.21
N MET A 156 7.01 -5.87 -12.16
CA MET A 156 7.98 -4.78 -12.21
C MET A 156 9.12 -5.04 -11.24
N LEU A 157 10.36 -4.77 -11.69
CA LEU A 157 11.52 -4.68 -10.81
C LEU A 157 11.50 -3.31 -10.15
N MET A 158 11.35 -3.30 -8.81
CA MET A 158 11.16 -2.07 -8.04
C MET A 158 12.49 -1.35 -7.84
N PRO A 159 12.49 -0.02 -8.06
CA PRO A 159 13.65 0.81 -7.81
C PRO A 159 13.97 0.92 -6.32
N ILE A 160 15.21 1.34 -6.03
CA ILE A 160 15.68 1.58 -4.67
C ILE A 160 15.75 3.07 -4.40
N TYR A 161 15.28 3.46 -3.25
CA TYR A 161 15.23 4.82 -2.75
C TYR A 161 16.00 4.93 -1.44
N ASP A 162 16.44 6.10 -1.15
CA ASP A 162 16.99 6.61 0.09
C ASP A 162 15.89 7.48 0.72
N ALA A 163 15.51 7.21 1.95
CA ALA A 163 14.46 7.97 2.64
C ALA A 163 14.89 9.38 2.98
N GLY A 164 16.22 9.62 3.06
CA GLY A 164 16.83 10.89 3.38
C GLY A 164 16.75 11.22 4.87
N THR A 165 16.51 10.25 5.71
CA THR A 165 16.33 10.41 7.15
C THR A 165 17.61 10.11 7.91
N GLU A 166 18.46 9.19 7.42
CA GLU A 166 19.77 8.90 7.96
C GLU A 166 20.90 9.23 6.97
N THR A 167 22.12 9.37 7.48
CA THR A 167 23.31 9.50 6.65
C THR A 167 23.76 8.12 6.17
N ASN A 168 24.00 7.95 4.87
CA ASN A 168 24.57 6.73 4.30
C ASN A 168 26.05 6.63 4.67
N ASP A 169 26.32 6.26 5.91
CA ASP A 169 27.69 6.15 6.47
C ASP A 169 28.24 4.72 6.41
N GLU A 170 27.40 3.73 6.15
CA GLU A 170 27.71 2.31 6.07
C GLU A 170 28.44 1.74 7.30
N LEU A 171 28.34 2.39 8.45
CA LEU A 171 29.01 1.99 9.67
C LEU A 171 28.26 0.86 10.39
N ALA A 172 28.98 0.03 11.12
CA ALA A 172 28.39 -1.04 11.90
C ALA A 172 27.46 -0.55 13.02
N ALA A 173 27.64 0.68 13.49
CA ALA A 173 26.81 1.25 14.54
C ALA A 173 25.41 1.68 14.07
N THR A 174 25.25 2.02 12.80
CA THR A 174 24.06 2.64 12.21
C THR A 174 23.28 1.71 11.26
N ILE A 175 23.85 0.54 10.90
CA ILE A 175 23.17 -0.45 10.06
C ILE A 175 22.50 -1.52 10.94
N PRO A 176 21.15 -1.62 10.98
CA PRO A 176 20.43 -2.54 11.87
C PRO A 176 20.51 -3.99 11.45
N GLY A 177 20.80 -4.27 10.18
CA GLY A 177 20.70 -5.60 9.59
C GLY A 177 21.79 -6.59 10.04
N PRO A 178 21.70 -7.84 9.55
CA PRO A 178 22.60 -8.89 9.95
C PRO A 178 24.07 -8.67 9.55
N ALA A 179 24.35 -7.70 8.65
CA ALA A 179 25.71 -7.32 8.33
C ALA A 179 26.43 -6.63 9.50
N ALA A 180 25.68 -5.95 10.39
CA ALA A 180 26.25 -5.14 11.47
C ALA A 180 25.52 -5.29 12.82
N GLY A 181 24.20 -5.23 12.88
CA GLY A 181 23.40 -5.29 14.12
C GLY A 181 23.46 -3.99 14.92
N GLY A 182 23.57 -2.86 14.21
CA GLY A 182 23.59 -1.51 14.78
C GLY A 182 22.22 -0.95 15.10
N GLU A 183 22.12 0.38 15.16
CA GLU A 183 20.89 1.11 15.45
C GLU A 183 19.85 0.87 14.36
N GLY A 184 18.57 0.79 14.76
CA GLY A 184 17.42 0.86 13.89
C GLY A 184 16.84 2.27 13.87
N TYR A 185 15.52 2.40 14.08
CA TYR A 185 14.84 3.69 14.03
C TYR A 185 15.44 4.73 14.99
N ASN A 186 15.78 5.89 14.43
CA ASN A 186 16.26 7.07 15.14
C ASN A 186 15.40 8.28 14.77
N PRO A 187 14.66 8.91 15.71
CA PRO A 187 13.79 10.05 15.39
C PRO A 187 14.54 11.33 15.00
N ALA A 188 15.87 11.34 15.10
CA ALA A 188 16.70 12.46 14.66
C ALA A 188 17.06 12.29 13.18
N ARG A 189 16.49 13.12 12.32
CA ARG A 189 16.80 13.12 10.89
C ARG A 189 18.13 13.81 10.62
N GLU A 190 19.13 13.03 10.26
CA GLU A 190 20.52 13.47 10.16
C GLU A 190 20.96 13.82 8.74
N SER A 191 20.13 13.51 7.72
CA SER A 191 20.43 13.71 6.31
C SER A 191 19.64 14.88 5.71
N HIS A 192 19.37 14.83 4.40
CA HIS A 192 18.75 15.90 3.61
C HIS A 192 17.24 15.99 3.77
N ASP A 193 16.62 15.08 4.52
CA ASP A 193 15.18 14.97 4.75
C ASP A 193 14.35 15.01 3.45
N GLN A 194 14.82 14.27 2.44
CA GLN A 194 14.16 14.16 1.13
C GLN A 194 14.35 12.78 0.56
N VAL A 195 13.25 12.14 0.16
CA VAL A 195 13.28 10.89 -0.59
C VAL A 195 13.94 11.11 -1.95
N ARG A 196 14.90 10.25 -2.28
CA ARG A 196 15.63 10.28 -3.56
C ARG A 196 15.97 8.88 -4.04
N ARG A 197 16.54 8.75 -5.24
CA ARG A 197 17.12 7.48 -5.67
C ARG A 197 18.36 7.18 -4.85
N HIS A 198 18.46 5.95 -4.36
CA HIS A 198 19.65 5.53 -3.63
C HIS A 198 20.84 5.39 -4.60
N PRO A 199 22.01 5.98 -4.27
CA PRO A 199 23.17 5.95 -5.17
C PRO A 199 23.93 4.60 -5.18
N GLY A 200 23.55 3.66 -4.32
CA GLY A 200 24.28 2.44 -4.00
C GLY A 200 25.04 2.57 -2.68
N VAL A 201 25.63 1.48 -2.22
CA VAL A 201 26.42 1.44 -0.98
C VAL A 201 27.93 1.49 -1.27
N VAL A 202 28.68 2.08 -0.35
CA VAL A 202 30.15 2.09 -0.38
C VAL A 202 30.67 0.95 0.51
N THR A 203 31.44 0.05 -0.06
CA THR A 203 31.90 -1.16 0.62
C THR A 203 33.39 -1.08 0.99
N GLN A 204 33.87 -2.03 1.77
CA GLN A 204 35.31 -2.16 2.06
C GLN A 204 36.15 -2.31 0.78
N ALA A 205 35.61 -2.94 -0.27
CA ALA A 205 36.31 -3.11 -1.55
C ALA A 205 36.46 -1.80 -2.35
N ASP A 206 35.65 -0.78 -2.03
CA ASP A 206 35.80 0.58 -2.58
C ASP A 206 36.89 1.40 -1.86
N GLY A 207 37.54 0.81 -0.86
CA GLY A 207 38.57 1.46 -0.06
C GLY A 207 38.03 2.14 1.20
N TYR A 208 36.76 1.94 1.55
CA TYR A 208 36.17 2.40 2.80
C TYR A 208 36.32 1.32 3.89
N ALA A 209 37.46 1.32 4.59
CA ALA A 209 37.82 0.27 5.53
C ALA A 209 36.86 0.12 6.72
N ASP A 210 36.17 1.22 7.13
CA ASP A 210 35.24 1.23 8.25
C ASP A 210 33.82 0.76 7.87
N SER A 211 33.54 0.59 6.56
CA SER A 211 32.25 0.07 6.11
C SER A 211 31.98 -1.33 6.67
N ALA A 212 30.79 -1.55 7.21
CA ALA A 212 30.30 -2.87 7.60
C ALA A 212 29.93 -3.75 6.38
N LEU A 213 29.88 -3.14 5.18
CA LEU A 213 29.37 -3.76 3.98
C LEU A 213 30.48 -4.34 3.09
N THR A 214 30.15 -5.40 2.38
CA THR A 214 31.00 -6.09 1.41
C THR A 214 30.35 -6.04 0.02
N GLU A 215 31.08 -6.50 -1.01
CA GLU A 215 30.56 -6.64 -2.37
C GLU A 215 29.21 -7.37 -2.46
N ALA A 216 28.94 -8.32 -1.55
CA ALA A 216 27.68 -9.05 -1.52
C ALA A 216 26.45 -8.14 -1.25
N HIS A 217 26.64 -7.01 -0.59
CA HIS A 217 25.58 -6.09 -0.21
C HIS A 217 25.28 -5.03 -1.28
N ARG A 218 26.08 -5.00 -2.36
CA ARG A 218 25.86 -4.03 -3.46
C ARG A 218 24.55 -4.27 -4.17
N PHE A 219 23.97 -3.17 -4.59
CA PHE A 219 22.81 -3.11 -5.49
C PHE A 219 22.95 -1.89 -6.43
N ASP A 220 22.26 -1.92 -7.58
CA ASP A 220 22.28 -0.78 -8.51
C ASP A 220 20.88 -0.36 -8.97
N GLN A 221 20.15 -1.21 -9.71
CA GLN A 221 18.93 -0.77 -10.40
C GLN A 221 17.63 -1.17 -9.71
N GLY A 222 17.61 -2.25 -8.96
CA GLY A 222 16.40 -2.73 -8.31
C GLY A 222 16.68 -3.90 -7.38
N ALA A 223 15.89 -4.00 -6.30
CA ALA A 223 16.07 -5.00 -5.25
C ALA A 223 14.93 -6.01 -5.16
N MET A 224 13.74 -5.63 -5.60
CA MET A 224 12.53 -6.40 -5.39
C MET A 224 11.76 -6.55 -6.71
N LEU A 225 11.54 -7.79 -7.15
CA LEU A 225 10.61 -8.08 -8.24
C LEU A 225 9.21 -8.29 -7.65
N VAL A 226 8.24 -7.47 -8.05
CA VAL A 226 6.83 -7.63 -7.67
C VAL A 226 6.04 -8.11 -8.87
N SER A 227 5.25 -9.17 -8.67
CA SER A 227 4.25 -9.63 -9.61
C SER A 227 2.87 -9.54 -8.95
N VAL A 228 1.92 -8.90 -9.59
CA VAL A 228 0.54 -8.80 -9.13
C VAL A 228 -0.38 -9.53 -10.11
N VAL A 229 -1.27 -10.37 -9.57
CA VAL A 229 -2.29 -11.09 -10.33
C VAL A 229 -3.65 -10.78 -9.73
N ARG A 230 -4.64 -10.39 -10.55
CA ARG A 230 -6.02 -10.34 -10.11
C ARG A 230 -6.60 -11.75 -10.11
N THR A 231 -7.03 -12.25 -8.94
CA THR A 231 -7.57 -13.61 -8.76
C THR A 231 -9.09 -13.66 -8.70
N GLN A 232 -9.74 -12.51 -8.44
CA GLN A 232 -11.19 -12.36 -8.43
C GLN A 232 -11.60 -10.97 -8.94
#